data_4f7ee438bc215c836ac6758fa01e75af
#
_entry.id   4f7ee438bc215c836ac6758fa01e75af
#
_cell.length_a   1.000
_cell.length_b   1.000
_cell.length_c   1.000
_cell.angle_alpha   90.00
_cell.angle_beta   90.00
_cell.angle_gamma   90.00
#
_symmetry.space_group_name_H-M   'P 1'
#
loop_
_entity.id
_entity.type
_entity.pdbx_description
1 polymer ?
#
loop_
_entity_poly.entity_id
_entity_poly.type
_entity_poly.pdbx_seq_one_letter_code
_entity_poly.pdbx_strand_id
1 'polypeptide(L)'
;STHVGSHCAIGGGTGIAGHIEITDGVQITGMSMVTKSILTAGSYSSGIPAEPTRDWHRNVIRYRQLDKLNDKIKQLEAKLE
;
A
#
# COMPACT_ATOMS: atom_id res chain seq x y z
N SER A 1 -12.90 15.66 -8.69
CA SER A 1 -11.54 16.16 -8.85
C SER A 1 -10.70 15.81 -7.62
N THR A 2 -9.44 15.55 -7.84
CA THR A 2 -8.49 15.23 -6.77
C THR A 2 -7.77 16.49 -6.37
N HIS A 3 -7.59 16.69 -5.07
CA HIS A 3 -6.87 17.83 -4.53
C HIS A 3 -5.55 17.37 -3.92
N VAL A 4 -4.45 17.93 -4.38
CA VAL A 4 -3.10 17.62 -3.88
C VAL A 4 -2.56 18.84 -3.17
N GLY A 5 -2.13 18.66 -1.93
CA GLY A 5 -1.59 19.73 -1.11
C GLY A 5 -0.20 20.18 -1.53
N SER A 6 0.37 21.06 -0.70
CA SER A 6 1.68 21.67 -0.96
C SER A 6 2.81 20.76 -0.52
N HIS A 7 3.97 20.93 -1.17
CA HIS A 7 5.20 20.18 -0.83
C HIS A 7 5.04 18.66 -0.94
N CYS A 8 4.19 18.23 -1.89
CA CYS A 8 4.03 16.81 -2.19
C CYS A 8 4.97 16.41 -3.31
N ALA A 9 5.43 15.17 -3.27
CA ALA A 9 6.21 14.56 -4.34
C ALA A 9 5.53 13.26 -4.75
N ILE A 10 5.21 13.12 -6.03
CA ILE A 10 4.51 11.95 -6.55
C ILE A 10 5.39 11.28 -7.58
N GLY A 11 5.78 10.04 -7.30
CA GLY A 11 6.64 9.28 -8.20
C GLY A 11 5.95 8.93 -9.52
N GLY A 12 6.76 8.66 -10.53
CA GLY A 12 6.26 8.34 -11.87
C GLY A 12 5.38 7.10 -11.89
N GLY A 13 4.38 7.12 -12.75
CA GLY A 13 3.46 5.99 -12.93
C GLY A 13 2.45 5.80 -11.81
N THR A 14 2.39 6.71 -10.84
CA THR A 14 1.44 6.63 -9.74
C THR A 14 0.02 6.90 -10.22
N GLY A 15 -0.90 6.02 -9.83
CA GLY A 15 -2.32 6.21 -10.09
C GLY A 15 -3.02 6.77 -8.85
N ILE A 16 -3.83 7.78 -9.03
CA ILE A 16 -4.57 8.42 -7.93
C ILE A 16 -6.06 8.42 -8.28
N ALA A 17 -6.87 7.90 -7.37
CA ALA A 17 -8.32 7.87 -7.56
C ALA A 17 -8.89 9.30 -7.58
N GLY A 18 -10.02 9.49 -8.28
CA GLY A 18 -10.71 10.76 -8.29
C GLY A 18 -11.40 11.06 -6.97
N HIS A 19 -11.65 12.34 -6.72
CA HIS A 19 -12.42 12.82 -5.57
C HIS A 19 -11.83 12.47 -4.21
N ILE A 20 -10.50 12.44 -4.14
CA ILE A 20 -9.79 12.25 -2.86
C ILE A 20 -8.91 13.46 -2.58
N GLU A 21 -8.45 13.54 -1.35
CA GLU A 21 -7.57 14.60 -0.90
C GLU A 21 -6.22 14.03 -0.46
N ILE A 22 -5.14 14.68 -0.88
CA ILE A 22 -3.79 14.38 -0.42
C ILE A 22 -3.29 15.62 0.30
N THR A 23 -3.05 15.51 1.60
CA THR A 23 -2.62 16.62 2.42
C THR A 23 -1.19 17.07 2.10
N ASP A 24 -0.78 18.17 2.69
CA ASP A 24 0.56 18.70 2.48
C ASP A 24 1.65 17.75 2.98
N GLY A 25 2.81 17.80 2.36
CA GLY A 25 3.99 17.06 2.82
C GLY A 25 3.95 15.57 2.60
N VAL A 26 3.15 15.10 1.65
CA VAL A 26 3.04 13.68 1.31
C VAL A 26 4.00 13.35 0.18
N GLN A 27 4.75 12.26 0.34
CA GLN A 27 5.60 11.72 -0.69
C GLN A 27 5.10 10.34 -1.08
N ILE A 28 4.89 10.13 -2.37
CA ILE A 28 4.39 8.86 -2.89
C ILE A 28 5.44 8.29 -3.82
N THR A 29 5.91 7.08 -3.52
CA THR A 29 6.92 6.42 -4.35
C THR A 29 6.34 6.01 -5.70
N GLY A 30 7.21 5.81 -6.68
CA GLY A 30 6.79 5.51 -8.05
C GLY A 30 5.95 4.23 -8.16
N MET A 31 5.08 4.20 -9.15
CA MET A 31 4.21 3.06 -9.47
C MET A 31 3.25 2.68 -8.34
N SER A 32 2.93 3.62 -7.48
CA SER A 32 1.98 3.41 -6.39
C SER A 32 0.54 3.58 -6.86
N MET A 33 -0.39 3.05 -6.10
CA MET A 33 -1.82 3.20 -6.36
C MET A 33 -2.50 3.77 -5.12
N VAL A 34 -3.02 4.99 -5.24
CA VAL A 34 -3.66 5.71 -4.14
C VAL A 34 -5.17 5.67 -4.36
N THR A 35 -5.87 4.93 -3.50
CA THR A 35 -7.32 4.72 -3.64
C THR A 35 -8.15 5.46 -2.61
N LYS A 36 -7.52 5.99 -1.57
CA LYS A 36 -8.20 6.72 -0.49
C LYS A 36 -7.44 8.00 -0.19
N SER A 37 -8.13 8.97 0.40
CA SER A 37 -7.49 10.21 0.83
C SER A 37 -6.36 9.95 1.81
N ILE A 38 -5.28 10.72 1.68
CA ILE A 38 -4.13 10.68 2.58
C ILE A 38 -4.14 11.96 3.40
N LEU A 39 -4.43 11.84 4.68
CA LEU A 39 -4.65 12.99 5.56
C LEU A 39 -3.49 13.25 6.53
N THR A 40 -2.43 12.46 6.46
CA THR A 40 -1.25 12.62 7.32
C THR A 40 -0.01 12.70 6.44
N ALA A 41 0.82 13.71 6.68
CA ALA A 41 2.09 13.85 5.97
C ALA A 41 2.99 12.63 6.18
N GLY A 42 3.78 12.30 5.20
CA GLY A 42 4.70 11.17 5.29
C GLY A 42 4.94 10.52 3.93
N SER A 43 5.62 9.40 3.94
CA SER A 43 5.95 8.64 2.75
C SER A 43 5.03 7.44 2.60
N TYR A 44 4.49 7.26 1.41
CA TYR A 44 3.54 6.19 1.11
C TYR A 44 4.02 5.41 -0.11
N SER A 45 3.83 4.10 -0.07
CA SER A 45 4.28 3.21 -1.13
C SER A 45 3.27 2.11 -1.38
N SER A 46 3.24 1.63 -2.61
CA SER A 46 2.51 0.42 -2.98
C SER A 46 3.15 -0.10 -4.27
N GLY A 47 2.52 -1.08 -4.86
CA GLY A 47 2.97 -1.61 -6.13
C GLY A 47 3.80 -2.88 -5.97
N ILE A 48 3.34 -3.90 -6.64
CA ILE A 48 4.04 -5.18 -6.76
C ILE A 48 4.26 -5.39 -8.25
N PRO A 49 5.45 -5.86 -8.68
CA PRO A 49 5.67 -6.14 -10.09
C PRO A 49 4.60 -7.04 -10.68
N ALA A 50 4.29 -6.83 -11.96
CA ALA A 50 3.22 -7.56 -12.62
C ALA A 50 3.49 -9.07 -12.64
N GLU A 51 2.45 -9.82 -12.41
CA GLU A 51 2.46 -11.28 -12.49
C GLU A 51 1.14 -11.75 -13.12
N PRO A 52 1.01 -13.03 -13.50
CA PRO A 52 -0.26 -13.51 -14.03
C PRO A 52 -1.41 -13.20 -13.08
N THR A 53 -2.52 -12.74 -13.60
CA THR A 53 -3.66 -12.27 -12.78
C THR A 53 -4.13 -13.29 -11.76
N ARG A 54 -4.14 -14.55 -12.12
CA ARG A 54 -4.55 -15.63 -11.21
C ARG A 54 -3.65 -15.70 -9.98
N ASP A 55 -2.33 -15.59 -10.19
CA ASP A 55 -1.36 -15.60 -9.10
C ASP A 55 -1.47 -14.31 -8.28
N TRP A 56 -1.66 -13.18 -8.95
CA TRP A 56 -1.82 -11.89 -8.30
C TRP A 56 -3.04 -11.87 -7.35
N HIS A 57 -4.18 -12.37 -7.79
CA HIS A 57 -5.37 -12.47 -6.95
C HIS A 57 -5.11 -13.26 -5.67
N ARG A 58 -4.50 -14.42 -5.81
CA ARG A 58 -4.15 -15.26 -4.66
C ARG A 58 -3.18 -14.56 -3.72
N ASN A 59 -2.14 -13.95 -4.27
CA ASN A 59 -1.09 -13.32 -3.49
C ASN A 59 -1.57 -12.04 -2.78
N VAL A 60 -2.47 -11.27 -3.39
CA VAL A 60 -3.05 -10.09 -2.74
C VAL A 60 -3.85 -10.49 -1.50
N ILE A 61 -4.63 -11.55 -1.58
CA ILE A 61 -5.39 -12.06 -0.44
C ILE A 61 -4.45 -12.50 0.68
N ARG A 62 -3.40 -13.23 0.34
CA ARG A 62 -2.40 -13.69 1.32
C ARG A 62 -1.62 -12.54 1.92
N TYR A 63 -1.25 -11.57 1.11
CA TYR A 63 -0.56 -10.38 1.59
C TYR A 63 -1.35 -9.70 2.72
N ARG A 64 -2.66 -9.57 2.58
CA ARG A 64 -3.51 -8.96 3.60
C ARG A 64 -3.63 -9.80 4.86
N GLN A 65 -3.22 -11.06 4.82
CA GLN A 65 -3.28 -11.99 5.95
C GLN A 65 -1.91 -12.25 6.57
N LEU A 66 -0.86 -11.58 6.09
CA LEU A 66 0.51 -11.83 6.56
C LEU A 66 0.68 -11.67 8.06
N ASP A 67 0.08 -10.65 8.66
CA ASP A 67 0.19 -10.43 10.10
C ASP A 67 -0.40 -11.58 10.89
N LYS A 68 -1.57 -12.07 10.48
CA LYS A 68 -2.21 -13.22 11.12
C LYS A 68 -1.37 -14.48 10.98
N LEU A 69 -0.79 -14.67 9.79
CA LEU A 69 0.06 -15.83 9.54
C LEU A 69 1.33 -15.76 10.39
N ASN A 70 1.93 -14.58 10.49
CA ASN A 70 3.09 -14.35 11.31
C ASN A 70 2.81 -14.67 12.79
N ASP A 71 1.66 -14.24 13.30
CA ASP A 71 1.24 -14.54 14.67
C ASP A 71 1.07 -16.04 14.90
N LYS A 72 0.48 -16.75 13.93
CA LYS A 72 0.33 -18.20 14.01
C LYS A 72 1.67 -18.92 14.05
N ILE A 73 2.63 -18.46 13.26
CA ILE A 73 3.98 -19.02 13.26
C ILE A 73 4.63 -18.85 14.64
N LYS A 74 4.53 -17.65 15.21
CA LYS A 74 5.07 -17.39 16.54
C LYS A 74 4.44 -18.28 17.61
N GLN A 75 3.13 -18.50 17.54
CA GLN A 75 2.42 -19.38 18.46
C GLN A 75 2.87 -20.82 18.34
N LEU A 76 3.08 -21.30 17.10
CA LEU A 76 3.58 -22.65 16.84
C LEU A 76 4.99 -22.83 17.35
N GLU A 77 5.87 -21.84 17.10
CA GLU A 77 7.24 -21.86 17.62
C GLU A 77 7.26 -21.97 19.15
N ALA A 78 6.43 -21.18 19.82
CA ALA A 78 6.33 -21.19 21.27
C ALA A 78 5.91 -22.56 21.82
N LYS A 79 5.06 -23.29 21.11
CA LYS A 79 4.64 -24.64 21.49
C LYS A 79 5.72 -25.69 21.32
N LEU A 80 6.69 -25.43 20.45
CA LEU A 80 7.79 -26.38 20.19
C LEU A 80 8.97 -26.19 21.15
N GLU A 81 9.00 -25.13 21.92
CA GLU A 81 10.06 -24.86 22.89
C GLU A 81 9.83 -25.55 24.24
#